data_3f7add62629dc679fb181a80dd1737db
#
_entry.id   3f7add62629dc679fb181a80dd1737db
#
_cell.length_a   1.000
_cell.length_b   1.000
_cell.length_c   1.000
_cell.angle_alpha   90.00
_cell.angle_beta   90.00
_cell.angle_gamma   90.00
#
_symmetry.space_group_name_H-M   'P 1'
#
loop_
_entity.id
_entity.type
_entity.pdbx_description
1 polymer ?
#
loop_
_entity_poly.entity_id
_entity_poly.type
_entity_poly.pdbx_seq_one_letter_code
_entity_poly.pdbx_strand_id
1 'polypeptide(L)'
;MNNYSEKFEKMRKAGSLASSTLDMITDYIKPGLSTNKIDELCYEFIKDNGGHSAPLYYRGFNKSICTSLNHVVCHGIPGERVLEDGDILNIDVTAILHNHYGDTSRMFTVGKPSVKSMNLINVTYESLMKSIKILKPGKKLGDIGHEIQTHVEKAWFSVVRDFCGHGIGDVFHQSPNVLHLSLIHI
;
A
#
# COMPACT_ATOMS: atom_id res chain seq x y z
N MET A 1 -18.68 25.60 7.43
CA MET A 1 -17.24 25.59 7.07
C MET A 1 -16.76 24.16 7.19
N ASN A 2 -16.24 23.57 6.10
CA ASN A 2 -15.64 22.24 6.19
C ASN A 2 -14.40 22.34 7.07
N ASN A 3 -14.40 21.66 8.22
CA ASN A 3 -13.25 21.66 9.13
C ASN A 3 -12.19 20.65 8.61
N TYR A 4 -11.48 21.05 7.54
CA TYR A 4 -10.40 20.24 6.95
C TYR A 4 -9.34 19.85 7.99
N SER A 5 -9.06 20.73 8.96
CA SER A 5 -8.07 20.45 10.01
C SER A 5 -8.48 19.23 10.86
N GLU A 6 -9.74 19.14 11.25
CA GLU A 6 -10.25 17.99 12.02
C GLU A 6 -10.25 16.70 11.20
N LYS A 7 -10.66 16.78 9.92
CA LYS A 7 -10.61 15.61 9.01
C LYS A 7 -9.19 15.10 8.84
N PHE A 8 -8.23 15.98 8.59
CA PHE A 8 -6.83 15.59 8.43
C PHE A 8 -6.24 14.99 9.70
N GLU A 9 -6.64 15.46 10.88
CA GLU A 9 -6.19 14.88 12.15
C GLU A 9 -6.73 13.45 12.34
N LYS A 10 -7.99 13.21 12.01
CA LYS A 10 -8.58 11.87 12.03
C LYS A 10 -7.90 10.93 11.01
N MET A 11 -7.62 11.43 9.81
CA MET A 11 -6.88 10.68 8.79
C MET A 11 -5.44 10.36 9.24
N ARG A 12 -4.75 11.29 9.91
CA ARG A 12 -3.41 11.01 10.48
C ARG A 12 -3.46 9.87 11.48
N LYS A 13 -4.45 9.85 12.36
CA LYS A 13 -4.61 8.76 13.33
C LYS A 13 -4.87 7.42 12.66
N ALA A 14 -5.76 7.38 11.67
CA ALA A 14 -6.01 6.16 10.90
C ALA A 14 -4.76 5.72 10.11
N GLY A 15 -4.06 6.64 9.45
CA GLY A 15 -2.81 6.37 8.76
C GLY A 15 -1.68 5.92 9.69
N SER A 16 -1.60 6.51 10.90
CA SER A 16 -0.66 6.07 11.93
C SER A 16 -0.94 4.64 12.37
N LEU A 17 -2.21 4.26 12.57
CA LEU A 17 -2.58 2.88 12.90
C LEU A 17 -2.18 1.91 11.78
N ALA A 18 -2.47 2.24 10.53
CA ALA A 18 -2.07 1.41 9.39
C ALA A 18 -0.54 1.24 9.30
N SER A 19 0.22 2.33 9.47
CA SER A 19 1.69 2.29 9.48
C SER A 19 2.24 1.48 10.66
N SER A 20 1.69 1.66 11.88
CA SER A 20 2.11 0.89 13.06
C SER A 20 1.82 -0.60 12.92
N THR A 21 0.76 -0.97 12.18
CA THR A 21 0.48 -2.37 11.86
C THR A 21 1.60 -2.96 10.98
N LEU A 22 2.10 -2.20 10.00
CA LEU A 22 3.24 -2.61 9.17
C LEU A 22 4.56 -2.66 9.97
N ASP A 23 4.73 -1.78 10.95
CA ASP A 23 5.89 -1.83 11.85
C ASP A 23 5.83 -3.09 12.73
N MET A 24 4.70 -3.37 13.34
CA MET A 24 4.48 -4.55 14.19
C MET A 24 4.75 -5.85 13.45
N ILE A 25 4.22 -6.00 12.23
CA ILE A 25 4.36 -7.28 11.49
C ILE A 25 5.78 -7.52 10.99
N THR A 26 6.64 -6.50 10.93
CA THR A 26 8.02 -6.60 10.45
C THR A 26 8.80 -7.71 11.15
N ASP A 27 8.66 -7.83 12.47
CA ASP A 27 9.40 -8.79 13.29
C ASP A 27 8.97 -10.26 13.07
N TYR A 28 7.83 -10.46 12.43
CA TYR A 28 7.27 -11.79 12.16
C TYR A 28 7.63 -12.31 10.77
N ILE A 29 8.03 -11.43 9.84
CA ILE A 29 8.28 -11.81 8.45
C ILE A 29 9.54 -12.65 8.32
N LYS A 30 9.35 -13.97 8.15
CA LYS A 30 10.44 -14.95 7.99
C LYS A 30 9.94 -16.16 7.24
N PRO A 31 10.84 -16.99 6.67
CA PRO A 31 10.45 -18.28 6.08
C PRO A 31 9.65 -19.12 7.07
N GLY A 32 8.63 -19.81 6.56
CA GLY A 32 7.76 -20.67 7.38
C GLY A 32 6.48 -19.99 7.90
N LEU A 33 6.33 -18.68 7.78
CA LEU A 33 5.10 -17.99 8.16
C LEU A 33 4.09 -18.03 7.01
N SER A 34 2.83 -18.39 7.27
CA SER A 34 1.77 -18.31 6.26
C SER A 34 1.21 -16.90 6.10
N THR A 35 0.75 -16.56 4.90
CA THR A 35 0.10 -15.25 4.67
C THR A 35 -1.20 -15.13 5.45
N ASN A 36 -1.87 -16.24 5.76
CA ASN A 36 -3.04 -16.27 6.64
C ASN A 36 -2.68 -15.83 8.06
N LYS A 37 -1.53 -16.29 8.60
CA LYS A 37 -1.07 -15.88 9.92
C LYS A 37 -0.67 -14.40 9.98
N ILE A 38 -0.15 -13.86 8.89
CA ILE A 38 0.10 -12.41 8.75
C ILE A 38 -1.22 -11.63 8.86
N ASP A 39 -2.26 -12.07 8.16
CA ASP A 39 -3.60 -11.48 8.21
C ASP A 39 -4.18 -11.47 9.63
N GLU A 40 -4.11 -12.60 10.33
CA GLU A 40 -4.57 -12.74 11.72
C GLU A 40 -3.87 -11.74 12.65
N LEU A 41 -2.54 -11.68 12.60
CA LEU A 41 -1.75 -10.79 13.45
C LEU A 41 -2.07 -9.31 13.18
N CYS A 42 -2.20 -8.93 11.92
CA CYS A 42 -2.57 -7.57 11.54
C CYS A 42 -4.00 -7.23 11.97
N TYR A 43 -4.94 -8.15 11.80
CA TYR A 43 -6.33 -7.99 12.26
C TYR A 43 -6.41 -7.74 13.77
N GLU A 44 -5.76 -8.60 14.57
CA GLU A 44 -5.73 -8.49 16.02
C GLU A 44 -5.12 -7.15 16.44
N PHE A 45 -3.98 -6.76 15.87
CA PHE A 45 -3.33 -5.50 16.19
C PHE A 45 -4.21 -4.28 15.87
N ILE A 46 -4.86 -4.24 14.71
CA ILE A 46 -5.77 -3.14 14.33
C ILE A 46 -6.92 -3.06 15.33
N LYS A 47 -7.54 -4.20 15.67
CA LYS A 47 -8.65 -4.30 16.62
C LYS A 47 -8.27 -3.85 18.01
N ASP A 48 -7.13 -4.30 18.52
CA ASP A 48 -6.65 -3.98 19.88
C ASP A 48 -6.31 -2.49 20.04
N ASN A 49 -6.00 -1.82 18.92
CA ASN A 49 -5.80 -0.37 18.86
C ASN A 49 -7.08 0.42 18.51
N GLY A 50 -8.25 -0.21 18.64
CA GLY A 50 -9.56 0.44 18.50
C GLY A 50 -9.98 0.73 17.05
N GLY A 51 -9.28 0.17 16.08
CA GLY A 51 -9.58 0.29 14.65
C GLY A 51 -10.36 -0.89 14.09
N HIS A 52 -10.68 -0.80 12.81
CA HIS A 52 -11.27 -1.86 12.01
C HIS A 52 -10.50 -2.01 10.71
N SER A 53 -10.38 -3.24 10.19
CA SER A 53 -9.79 -3.51 8.89
C SER A 53 -10.77 -3.14 7.78
N ALA A 54 -10.40 -2.20 6.92
CA ALA A 54 -11.27 -1.71 5.87
C ALA A 54 -11.55 -2.75 4.76
N PRO A 55 -10.60 -3.60 4.34
CA PRO A 55 -10.85 -4.60 3.31
C PRO A 55 -11.85 -5.68 3.74
N LEU A 56 -11.93 -5.98 5.04
CA LEU A 56 -12.76 -7.08 5.54
C LEU A 56 -14.23 -6.86 5.20
N TYR A 57 -14.77 -7.77 4.39
CA TYR A 57 -16.12 -7.74 3.81
C TYR A 57 -16.37 -6.62 2.78
N TYR A 58 -15.35 -5.83 2.44
CA TYR A 58 -15.50 -4.83 1.38
C TYR A 58 -15.63 -5.53 0.01
N ARG A 59 -16.76 -5.35 -0.66
CA ARG A 59 -17.08 -5.97 -1.96
C ARG A 59 -16.84 -7.48 -2.02
N GLY A 60 -17.04 -8.18 -0.91
CA GLY A 60 -16.87 -9.63 -0.82
C GLY A 60 -15.45 -10.10 -0.49
N PHE A 61 -14.50 -9.19 -0.25
CA PHE A 61 -13.19 -9.56 0.23
C PHE A 61 -13.27 -10.06 1.68
N ASN A 62 -12.70 -11.24 1.95
CA ASN A 62 -12.91 -11.97 3.22
C ASN A 62 -11.68 -11.97 4.15
N LYS A 63 -10.75 -11.06 3.92
CA LYS A 63 -9.53 -10.90 4.71
C LYS A 63 -9.35 -9.47 5.17
N SER A 64 -8.52 -9.25 6.17
CA SER A 64 -8.32 -7.95 6.80
C SER A 64 -7.26 -7.07 6.14
N ILE A 65 -6.34 -7.69 5.43
CA ILE A 65 -5.26 -7.02 4.67
C ILE A 65 -5.08 -7.69 3.31
N CYS A 66 -4.27 -7.08 2.43
CA CYS A 66 -3.80 -7.77 1.23
C CYS A 66 -2.34 -8.22 1.39
N THR A 67 -2.03 -9.42 0.86
CA THR A 67 -0.68 -9.99 0.84
C THR A 67 -0.30 -10.37 -0.59
N SER A 68 0.43 -9.51 -1.28
CA SER A 68 0.81 -9.73 -2.69
C SER A 68 2.23 -10.24 -2.79
N LEU A 69 2.35 -11.54 -3.07
CA LEU A 69 3.61 -12.28 -3.07
C LEU A 69 4.19 -12.39 -4.47
N ASN A 70 5.45 -12.05 -4.64
CA ASN A 70 6.23 -12.18 -5.87
C ASN A 70 5.56 -11.54 -7.10
N HIS A 71 4.93 -12.34 -7.96
CA HIS A 71 4.29 -11.92 -9.21
C HIS A 71 2.87 -11.37 -9.03
N VAL A 72 2.30 -11.46 -7.84
CA VAL A 72 0.99 -10.88 -7.54
C VAL A 72 1.11 -9.36 -7.46
N VAL A 73 0.47 -8.66 -8.37
CA VAL A 73 0.63 -7.20 -8.54
C VAL A 73 0.07 -6.44 -7.34
N CYS A 74 -1.17 -6.74 -6.94
CA CYS A 74 -1.86 -6.16 -5.78
C CYS A 74 -3.06 -7.03 -5.38
N HIS A 75 -3.73 -6.68 -4.27
CA HIS A 75 -4.94 -7.32 -3.77
C HIS A 75 -4.82 -8.84 -3.55
N GLY A 76 -3.60 -9.33 -3.30
CA GLY A 76 -3.37 -10.74 -2.97
C GLY A 76 -4.14 -11.14 -1.72
N ILE A 77 -4.86 -12.27 -1.79
CA ILE A 77 -5.71 -12.75 -0.70
C ILE A 77 -4.85 -13.61 0.24
N PRO A 78 -4.77 -13.26 1.53
CA PRO A 78 -4.12 -14.10 2.54
C PRO A 78 -4.69 -15.52 2.58
N GLY A 79 -3.79 -16.52 2.65
CA GLY A 79 -4.15 -17.94 2.63
C GLY A 79 -3.04 -18.83 3.21
N GLU A 80 -3.09 -20.10 2.86
CA GLU A 80 -2.16 -21.10 3.39
C GLU A 80 -0.75 -21.06 2.75
N ARG A 81 -0.52 -20.14 1.80
CA ARG A 81 0.81 -19.96 1.21
C ARG A 81 1.82 -19.55 2.28
N VAL A 82 2.83 -20.38 2.46
CA VAL A 82 3.93 -20.19 3.39
C VAL A 82 5.05 -19.42 2.71
N LEU A 83 5.63 -18.45 3.41
CA LEU A 83 6.77 -17.67 2.93
C LEU A 83 8.02 -18.52 2.83
N GLU A 84 8.79 -18.32 1.77
CA GLU A 84 10.05 -19.02 1.49
C GLU A 84 11.22 -18.03 1.40
N ASP A 85 12.44 -18.52 1.58
CA ASP A 85 13.64 -17.71 1.38
C ASP A 85 13.71 -17.19 -0.05
N GLY A 86 13.93 -15.89 -0.20
CA GLY A 86 13.96 -15.21 -1.49
C GLY A 86 12.64 -14.56 -1.94
N ASP A 87 11.54 -14.84 -1.25
CA ASP A 87 10.25 -14.19 -1.53
C ASP A 87 10.31 -12.68 -1.31
N ILE A 88 9.55 -11.94 -2.10
CA ILE A 88 9.21 -10.54 -1.85
C ILE A 88 7.70 -10.42 -1.64
N LEU A 89 7.29 -9.66 -0.64
CA LEU A 89 5.90 -9.57 -0.22
C LEU A 89 5.49 -8.11 -0.05
N ASN A 90 4.44 -7.68 -0.73
CA ASN A 90 3.74 -6.45 -0.39
C ASN A 90 2.64 -6.78 0.62
N ILE A 91 2.65 -6.09 1.75
CA ILE A 91 1.54 -6.09 2.71
C ILE A 91 0.88 -4.73 2.62
N ASP A 92 -0.42 -4.74 2.35
CA ASP A 92 -1.23 -3.55 2.16
C ASP A 92 -2.33 -3.50 3.23
N VAL A 93 -2.27 -2.44 4.02
CA VAL A 93 -3.09 -2.26 5.22
C VAL A 93 -3.94 -1.01 5.09
N THR A 94 -5.25 -1.18 5.12
CA THR A 94 -6.18 -0.07 5.29
C THR A 94 -6.93 -0.21 6.60
N ALA A 95 -6.71 0.74 7.51
CA ALA A 95 -7.37 0.80 8.81
C ALA A 95 -8.43 1.90 8.84
N ILE A 96 -9.56 1.61 9.51
CA ILE A 96 -10.59 2.59 9.84
C ILE A 96 -10.45 2.96 11.29
N LEU A 97 -10.30 4.26 11.58
CA LEU A 97 -10.28 4.79 12.93
C LEU A 97 -11.04 6.13 12.95
N HIS A 98 -11.95 6.30 13.92
CA HIS A 98 -12.82 7.50 14.01
C HIS A 98 -13.56 7.83 12.69
N ASN A 99 -14.06 6.80 12.00
CA ASN A 99 -14.76 6.90 10.71
C ASN A 99 -13.91 7.53 9.58
N HIS A 100 -12.59 7.42 9.67
CA HIS A 100 -11.66 7.82 8.61
C HIS A 100 -10.74 6.68 8.27
N TYR A 101 -10.31 6.64 7.03
CA TYR A 101 -9.46 5.60 6.48
C TYR A 101 -8.00 6.04 6.46
N GLY A 102 -7.11 5.14 6.82
CA GLY A 102 -5.67 5.26 6.61
C GLY A 102 -5.20 4.06 5.84
N ASP A 103 -4.53 4.29 4.72
CA ASP A 103 -4.14 3.29 3.74
C ASP A 103 -2.66 3.41 3.44
N THR A 104 -1.92 2.33 3.60
CA THR A 104 -0.49 2.27 3.33
C THR A 104 -0.03 0.85 3.10
N SER A 105 0.98 0.69 2.24
CA SER A 105 1.60 -0.60 2.00
C SER A 105 3.11 -0.55 2.17
N ARG A 106 3.72 -1.72 2.38
CA ARG A 106 5.17 -1.87 2.49
C ARG A 106 5.62 -3.16 1.84
N MET A 107 6.78 -3.07 1.17
CA MET A 107 7.48 -4.25 0.68
C MET A 107 8.35 -4.87 1.79
N PHE A 108 8.26 -6.17 1.91
CA PHE A 108 9.07 -7.00 2.79
C PHE A 108 9.88 -8.00 1.97
N THR A 109 11.10 -8.26 2.41
CA THR A 109 11.94 -9.32 1.86
C THR A 109 11.99 -10.48 2.84
N VAL A 110 11.88 -11.70 2.34
CA VAL A 110 11.96 -12.93 3.13
C VAL A 110 13.32 -13.54 2.90
N GLY A 111 14.18 -13.55 3.90
CA GLY A 111 15.54 -14.04 3.74
C GLY A 111 16.34 -13.24 2.70
N LYS A 112 16.88 -13.91 1.67
CA LYS A 112 17.77 -13.31 0.67
C LYS A 112 17.12 -13.26 -0.72
N PRO A 113 16.44 -12.14 -1.07
CA PRO A 113 15.80 -11.98 -2.39
C PRO A 113 16.85 -11.85 -3.51
N SER A 114 16.40 -12.05 -4.75
CA SER A 114 17.26 -11.86 -5.92
C SER A 114 17.63 -10.37 -6.13
N VAL A 115 18.74 -10.12 -6.81
CA VAL A 115 19.16 -8.76 -7.19
C VAL A 115 18.07 -8.07 -8.02
N LYS A 116 17.40 -8.79 -8.92
CA LYS A 116 16.28 -8.26 -9.72
C LYS A 116 15.11 -7.83 -8.85
N SER A 117 14.76 -8.63 -7.85
CA SER A 117 13.69 -8.31 -6.89
C SER A 117 14.02 -7.07 -6.07
N MET A 118 15.26 -6.96 -5.59
CA MET A 118 15.70 -5.78 -4.85
C MET A 118 15.69 -4.52 -5.72
N ASN A 119 16.12 -4.62 -6.97
CA ASN A 119 16.06 -3.49 -7.89
C ASN A 119 14.61 -3.04 -8.14
N LEU A 120 13.67 -3.97 -8.30
CA LEU A 120 12.24 -3.64 -8.43
C LEU A 120 11.72 -2.88 -7.21
N ILE A 121 12.02 -3.38 -6.01
CA ILE A 121 11.61 -2.74 -4.74
C ILE A 121 12.17 -1.32 -4.66
N ASN A 122 13.48 -1.16 -4.90
CA ASN A 122 14.15 0.12 -4.78
C ASN A 122 13.61 1.14 -5.78
N VAL A 123 13.48 0.77 -7.06
CA VAL A 123 12.95 1.65 -8.11
C VAL A 123 11.50 2.06 -7.81
N THR A 124 10.68 1.13 -7.31
CA THR A 124 9.29 1.42 -6.92
C THR A 124 9.26 2.42 -5.76
N TYR A 125 10.05 2.18 -4.72
CA TYR A 125 10.15 3.10 -3.57
C TYR A 125 10.66 4.48 -3.97
N GLU A 126 11.72 4.53 -4.78
CA GLU A 126 12.26 5.80 -5.29
C GLU A 126 11.25 6.58 -6.12
N SER A 127 10.44 5.89 -6.94
CA SER A 127 9.39 6.53 -7.75
C SER A 127 8.33 7.18 -6.86
N LEU A 128 7.91 6.50 -5.79
CA LEU A 128 7.00 7.06 -4.78
C LEU A 128 7.61 8.31 -4.12
N MET A 129 8.84 8.22 -3.63
CA MET A 129 9.50 9.33 -2.94
C MET A 129 9.73 10.54 -3.84
N LYS A 130 10.02 10.34 -5.12
CA LYS A 130 10.12 11.41 -6.12
C LYS A 130 8.77 12.07 -6.35
N SER A 131 7.69 11.28 -6.47
CA SER A 131 6.34 11.77 -6.65
C SER A 131 5.86 12.62 -5.47
N ILE A 132 6.18 12.21 -4.24
CA ILE A 132 5.88 13.00 -3.04
C ILE A 132 6.62 14.35 -3.07
N LYS A 133 7.88 14.38 -3.48
CA LYS A 133 8.71 15.61 -3.51
C LYS A 133 8.20 16.67 -4.48
N ILE A 134 7.53 16.28 -5.56
CA ILE A 134 7.01 17.24 -6.53
C ILE A 134 5.67 17.85 -6.10
N LEU A 135 5.00 17.30 -5.09
CA LEU A 135 3.68 17.76 -4.64
C LEU A 135 3.78 19.15 -4.00
N LYS A 136 3.18 20.12 -4.67
CA LYS A 136 3.06 21.51 -4.20
C LYS A 136 1.90 22.20 -4.91
N PRO A 137 1.40 23.32 -4.38
CA PRO A 137 0.36 24.12 -5.06
C PRO A 137 0.74 24.42 -6.52
N GLY A 138 -0.20 24.21 -7.43
CA GLY A 138 -0.02 24.41 -8.87
C GLY A 138 0.40 23.16 -9.65
N LYS A 139 0.76 22.06 -8.99
CA LYS A 139 1.00 20.77 -9.64
C LYS A 139 -0.31 20.06 -9.98
N LYS A 140 -0.31 19.36 -11.10
CA LYS A 140 -1.43 18.54 -11.57
C LYS A 140 -1.21 17.08 -11.18
N LEU A 141 -2.30 16.30 -11.03
CA LEU A 141 -2.20 14.87 -10.77
C LEU A 141 -1.42 14.10 -11.85
N GLY A 142 -1.52 14.54 -13.11
CA GLY A 142 -0.74 13.97 -14.22
C GLY A 142 0.78 14.13 -14.05
N ASP A 143 1.25 15.14 -13.31
CA ASP A 143 2.68 15.31 -13.02
C ASP A 143 3.21 14.15 -12.16
N ILE A 144 2.37 13.59 -11.26
CA ILE A 144 2.69 12.41 -10.45
C ILE A 144 2.96 11.21 -11.35
N GLY A 145 2.00 10.90 -12.24
CA GLY A 145 2.12 9.78 -13.17
C GLY A 145 3.32 9.93 -14.11
N HIS A 146 3.59 11.15 -14.58
CA HIS A 146 4.75 11.44 -15.41
C HIS A 146 6.08 11.16 -14.68
N GLU A 147 6.20 11.61 -13.43
CA GLU A 147 7.39 11.37 -12.61
C GLU A 147 7.62 9.88 -12.36
N ILE A 148 6.54 9.14 -11.99
CA ILE A 148 6.60 7.70 -11.78
C ILE A 148 7.05 7.00 -13.05
N GLN A 149 6.34 7.20 -14.15
CA GLN A 149 6.61 6.52 -15.41
C GLN A 149 8.02 6.80 -15.91
N THR A 150 8.45 8.05 -15.91
CA THR A 150 9.79 8.45 -16.36
C THR A 150 10.88 7.74 -15.55
N HIS A 151 10.71 7.66 -14.23
CA HIS A 151 11.71 7.03 -13.36
C HIS A 151 11.75 5.50 -13.56
N VAL A 152 10.57 4.86 -13.60
CA VAL A 152 10.43 3.41 -13.69
C VAL A 152 10.92 2.88 -15.04
N GLU A 153 10.53 3.53 -16.15
CA GLU A 153 10.94 3.12 -17.50
C GLU A 153 12.44 3.35 -17.75
N LYS A 154 13.04 4.40 -17.18
CA LYS A 154 14.49 4.60 -17.20
C LYS A 154 15.27 3.46 -16.55
N ALA A 155 14.66 2.79 -15.57
CA ALA A 155 15.22 1.63 -14.89
C ALA A 155 14.83 0.28 -15.55
N TRP A 156 14.26 0.31 -16.77
CA TRP A 156 13.85 -0.85 -17.55
C TRP A 156 12.73 -1.68 -16.91
N PHE A 157 11.89 -1.04 -16.09
CA PHE A 157 10.63 -1.60 -15.62
C PHE A 157 9.45 -0.94 -16.33
N SER A 158 8.26 -1.52 -16.21
CA SER A 158 7.02 -0.98 -16.73
C SER A 158 6.06 -0.62 -15.61
N VAL A 159 5.24 0.40 -15.83
CA VAL A 159 4.19 0.82 -14.91
C VAL A 159 2.93 -0.01 -15.16
N VAL A 160 2.28 -0.48 -14.10
CA VAL A 160 0.98 -1.16 -14.15
C VAL A 160 -0.08 -0.17 -14.63
N ARG A 161 -0.88 -0.56 -15.61
CA ARG A 161 -1.87 0.31 -16.28
C ARG A 161 -3.28 0.16 -15.74
N ASP A 162 -3.60 -1.02 -15.19
CA ASP A 162 -4.97 -1.39 -14.81
C ASP A 162 -5.36 -0.91 -13.42
N PHE A 163 -4.40 -0.41 -12.63
CA PHE A 163 -4.60 0.09 -11.29
C PHE A 163 -4.05 1.50 -11.13
N CYS A 164 -4.62 2.24 -10.18
CA CYS A 164 -4.18 3.60 -9.88
C CYS A 164 -4.38 3.91 -8.39
N GLY A 165 -3.77 4.97 -7.92
CA GLY A 165 -4.10 5.57 -6.64
C GLY A 165 -5.48 6.23 -6.66
N HIS A 166 -6.01 6.54 -5.49
CA HIS A 166 -7.35 7.09 -5.32
C HIS A 166 -7.42 8.09 -4.17
N GLY A 167 -8.44 8.93 -4.20
CA GLY A 167 -8.80 9.76 -3.06
C GLY A 167 -9.31 8.89 -1.90
N ILE A 168 -9.05 9.35 -0.67
CA ILE A 168 -9.39 8.66 0.57
C ILE A 168 -9.77 9.68 1.65
N GLY A 169 -10.55 9.27 2.64
CA GLY A 169 -10.95 10.16 3.74
C GLY A 169 -11.92 9.50 4.69
N ASP A 170 -13.18 9.90 4.62
CA ASP A 170 -14.34 9.27 5.27
C ASP A 170 -15.00 8.21 4.38
N VAL A 171 -14.43 7.98 3.19
CA VAL A 171 -14.79 6.92 2.24
C VAL A 171 -13.51 6.22 1.81
N PHE A 172 -13.56 4.88 1.65
CA PHE A 172 -12.40 4.08 1.32
C PHE A 172 -11.82 4.47 -0.05
N HIS A 173 -12.64 4.46 -1.09
CA HIS A 173 -12.25 4.84 -2.45
C HIS A 173 -13.14 5.97 -2.94
N GLN A 174 -12.55 7.10 -3.26
CA GLN A 174 -13.25 8.26 -3.82
C GLN A 174 -12.38 9.00 -4.83
N SER A 175 -12.98 9.91 -5.57
CA SER A 175 -12.23 10.81 -6.46
C SER A 175 -11.21 11.66 -5.68
N PRO A 176 -10.11 12.05 -6.32
CA PRO A 176 -9.73 11.76 -7.70
C PRO A 176 -9.02 10.39 -7.86
N ASN A 177 -9.03 9.83 -9.09
CA ASN A 177 -8.09 8.78 -9.46
C ASN A 177 -6.71 9.39 -9.72
N VAL A 178 -5.67 8.76 -9.21
CA VAL A 178 -4.27 9.20 -9.35
C VAL A 178 -3.54 8.16 -10.20
N LEU A 179 -3.46 8.39 -11.48
CA LEU A 179 -2.80 7.48 -12.42
C LEU A 179 -1.29 7.50 -12.21
N HIS A 180 -0.65 6.35 -12.35
CA HIS A 180 0.80 6.19 -12.30
C HIS A 180 1.47 6.35 -13.68
N LEU A 181 0.71 6.77 -14.68
CA LEU A 181 1.12 6.97 -16.06
C LEU A 181 1.02 8.44 -16.46
N SER A 182 1.90 8.85 -17.35
CA SER A 182 1.79 10.16 -18.00
C SER A 182 0.54 10.19 -18.91
N LEU A 183 -0.28 11.22 -18.75
CA LEU A 183 -1.47 11.44 -19.58
C LEU A 183 -1.13 12.05 -20.95
N ILE A 184 0.15 12.32 -21.22
CA ILE A 184 0.59 13.00 -22.46
C ILE A 184 0.45 12.08 -23.68
N HIS A 185 0.30 10.79 -23.48
CA HIS A 185 0.26 9.78 -24.54
C HIS A 185 -1.09 9.03 -24.66
N ILE A 186 -2.16 9.60 -24.11
CA ILE A 186 -3.52 9.08 -24.31
C ILE A 186 -4.18 9.77 -25.48
#